data_b6d02676f1b9bece6b4089d5aed9301b
#
_entry.id   b6d02676f1b9bece6b4089d5aed9301b
#
_cell.length_a   1.000
_cell.length_b   1.000
_cell.length_c   1.000
_cell.angle_alpha   90.00
_cell.angle_beta   90.00
_cell.angle_gamma   90.00
#
_symmetry.space_group_name_H-M   'P 1'
#
loop_
_entity.id
_entity.type
_entity.pdbx_description
1 polymer ?
#
loop_
_entity_poly.entity_id
_entity_poly.type
_entity_poly.pdbx_seq_one_letter_code
_entity_poly.pdbx_strand_id
1 'polypeptide(L)'
;AMTDKDILVLAVPSPFTRSTAHSMRAFCKEGQKIVDVAKGVEEKTLMTLSQIIEEEIPQADVAVLSGPSHAEEVGKCIPTTCVVGAHSRETAEYLQNIFMSKVFRVYTTPDMLGMELGGALKNVIALAAGMADGLGYGDNTKAALITRGIAEIARLGIKMGGIPETFYGLTGIGDLIVTCASV
;
A
#
# COMPACT_ATOMS: atom_id res chain seq x y z
N ALA A 1 15.53 -15.85 12.36
CA ALA A 1 15.15 -15.70 10.94
C ALA A 1 15.55 -14.31 10.39
N MET A 2 15.59 -13.25 11.23
CA MET A 2 15.83 -11.86 10.83
C MET A 2 17.31 -11.46 10.80
N THR A 3 18.20 -12.18 11.50
CA THR A 3 19.62 -11.86 11.58
C THR A 3 20.26 -11.95 10.19
N ASP A 4 21.14 -10.98 9.88
CA ASP A 4 21.92 -10.90 8.63
C ASP A 4 21.07 -10.81 7.35
N LYS A 5 19.90 -10.19 7.42
CA LYS A 5 19.09 -9.88 6.25
C LYS A 5 19.30 -8.42 5.82
N ASP A 6 19.36 -8.21 4.50
CA ASP A 6 19.49 -6.88 3.93
C ASP A 6 18.14 -6.16 3.93
N ILE A 7 17.06 -6.90 3.67
CA ILE A 7 15.70 -6.40 3.61
C ILE A 7 14.79 -7.31 4.45
N LEU A 8 13.87 -6.69 5.19
CA LEU A 8 12.77 -7.37 5.86
C LEU A 8 11.46 -6.94 5.19
N VAL A 9 10.64 -7.90 4.77
CA VAL A 9 9.32 -7.62 4.22
C VAL A 9 8.26 -7.89 5.27
N LEU A 10 7.52 -6.86 5.65
CA LEU A 10 6.43 -6.95 6.61
C LEU A 10 5.11 -7.16 5.86
N ALA A 11 4.56 -8.36 5.97
CA ALA A 11 3.37 -8.80 5.24
C ALA A 11 2.28 -9.34 6.19
N VAL A 12 2.20 -8.76 7.38
CA VAL A 12 1.19 -9.14 8.38
C VAL A 12 -0.09 -8.30 8.20
N PRO A 13 -1.27 -8.80 8.58
CA PRO A 13 -2.48 -7.96 8.60
C PRO A 13 -2.29 -6.72 9.47
N SER A 14 -2.83 -5.58 9.02
CA SER A 14 -2.62 -4.26 9.64
C SER A 14 -2.81 -4.20 11.18
N PRO A 15 -3.76 -4.92 11.80
CA PRO A 15 -3.90 -4.90 13.26
C PRO A 15 -2.69 -5.47 14.02
N PHE A 16 -1.82 -6.24 13.35
CA PHE A 16 -0.64 -6.87 13.94
C PHE A 16 0.66 -6.12 13.64
N THR A 17 0.63 -5.06 12.82
CA THR A 17 1.83 -4.32 12.40
C THR A 17 2.61 -3.80 13.61
N ARG A 18 1.97 -3.10 14.56
CA ARG A 18 2.62 -2.55 15.75
C ARG A 18 3.28 -3.63 16.61
N SER A 19 2.53 -4.67 16.97
CA SER A 19 3.06 -5.75 17.82
C SER A 19 4.20 -6.52 17.15
N THR A 20 4.12 -6.69 15.83
CA THR A 20 5.19 -7.32 15.04
C THR A 20 6.42 -6.43 14.98
N ALA A 21 6.28 -5.14 14.64
CA ALA A 21 7.37 -4.17 14.63
C ALA A 21 8.05 -4.06 15.99
N HIS A 22 7.27 -3.98 17.08
CA HIS A 22 7.79 -3.99 18.45
C HIS A 22 8.67 -5.23 18.72
N SER A 23 8.21 -6.41 18.33
CA SER A 23 8.96 -7.66 18.51
C SER A 23 10.22 -7.73 17.63
N MET A 24 10.23 -7.04 16.48
CA MET A 24 11.34 -6.98 15.55
C MET A 24 12.45 -6.04 16.01
N ARG A 25 12.14 -4.98 16.78
CA ARG A 25 13.03 -3.88 17.14
C ARG A 25 14.41 -4.32 17.61
N ALA A 26 14.47 -5.30 18.51
CA ALA A 26 15.73 -5.79 19.10
C ALA A 26 16.65 -6.49 18.09
N PHE A 27 16.16 -6.86 16.93
CA PHE A 27 16.89 -7.59 15.89
C PHE A 27 17.21 -6.73 14.65
N CYS A 28 16.72 -5.49 14.61
CA CYS A 28 16.96 -4.56 13.51
C CYS A 28 18.23 -3.76 13.77
N LYS A 29 19.13 -3.74 12.79
CA LYS A 29 20.33 -2.91 12.77
C LYS A 29 20.01 -1.49 12.32
N GLU A 30 20.94 -0.56 12.53
CA GLU A 30 20.88 0.80 12.01
C GLU A 30 20.76 0.77 10.48
N GLY A 31 19.81 1.52 9.93
CA GLY A 31 19.51 1.56 8.50
C GLY A 31 18.91 0.26 7.94
N GLN A 32 18.37 -0.62 8.81
CA GLN A 32 17.70 -1.84 8.35
C GLN A 32 16.54 -1.49 7.43
N LYS A 33 16.58 -1.97 6.20
CA LYS A 33 15.48 -1.75 5.25
C LYS A 33 14.29 -2.64 5.61
N ILE A 34 13.14 -2.00 5.83
CA ILE A 34 11.86 -2.68 6.10
C ILE A 34 10.86 -2.23 5.05
N VAL A 35 10.30 -3.18 4.32
CA VAL A 35 9.29 -2.92 3.29
C VAL A 35 7.94 -3.41 3.79
N ASP A 36 7.00 -2.48 4.03
CA ASP A 36 5.61 -2.83 4.31
C ASP A 36 4.85 -3.08 3.01
N VAL A 37 4.13 -4.20 2.95
CA VAL A 37 3.28 -4.57 1.81
C VAL A 37 1.81 -4.70 2.22
N ALA A 38 1.49 -4.45 3.48
CA ALA A 38 0.13 -4.48 3.99
C ALA A 38 -0.64 -3.19 3.64
N LYS A 39 -1.93 -3.22 3.84
CA LYS A 39 -2.81 -2.06 3.61
C LYS A 39 -3.69 -1.84 4.83
N GLY A 40 -3.79 -0.59 5.25
CA GLY A 40 -4.61 -0.22 6.39
C GLY A 40 -4.07 0.97 7.16
N VAL A 41 -4.78 1.32 8.21
CA VAL A 41 -4.40 2.31 9.23
C VAL A 41 -4.65 1.71 10.61
N GLU A 42 -3.92 2.18 11.60
CA GLU A 42 -4.15 1.75 12.98
C GLU A 42 -5.43 2.39 13.54
N GLU A 43 -6.32 1.59 14.11
CA GLU A 43 -7.65 2.02 14.52
C GLU A 43 -7.64 3.15 15.58
N LYS A 44 -6.71 3.10 16.54
CA LYS A 44 -6.69 4.03 17.68
C LYS A 44 -5.97 5.34 17.36
N THR A 45 -4.85 5.27 16.65
CA THR A 45 -3.97 6.41 16.39
C THR A 45 -4.22 7.03 15.02
N LEU A 46 -4.87 6.29 14.11
CA LEU A 46 -5.03 6.61 12.68
C LEU A 46 -3.70 6.75 11.93
N MET A 47 -2.62 6.24 12.50
CA MET A 47 -1.31 6.19 11.84
C MET A 47 -1.33 5.22 10.68
N THR A 48 -0.58 5.55 9.63
CA THR A 48 -0.29 4.59 8.56
C THR A 48 0.68 3.53 9.06
N LEU A 49 0.80 2.42 8.32
CA LEU A 49 1.62 1.29 8.77
C LEU A 49 3.11 1.63 8.77
N SER A 50 3.57 2.44 7.80
CA SER A 50 4.95 2.95 7.79
C SER A 50 5.25 3.79 9.02
N GLN A 51 4.35 4.71 9.39
CA GLN A 51 4.49 5.53 10.60
C GLN A 51 4.59 4.68 11.88
N ILE A 52 3.80 3.61 11.97
CA ILE A 52 3.86 2.65 13.08
C ILE A 52 5.23 1.96 13.13
N ILE A 53 5.73 1.51 11.98
CA ILE A 53 7.04 0.84 11.91
C ILE A 53 8.16 1.79 12.30
N GLU A 54 8.12 3.03 11.84
CA GLU A 54 9.08 4.09 12.19
C GLU A 54 9.05 4.44 13.68
N GLU A 55 7.85 4.50 14.28
CA GLU A 55 7.70 4.73 15.72
C GLU A 55 8.30 3.59 16.54
N GLU A 56 8.02 2.33 16.17
CA GLU A 56 8.51 1.15 16.91
C GLU A 56 9.98 0.85 16.64
N ILE A 57 10.49 1.14 15.43
CA ILE A 57 11.86 0.85 15.00
C ILE A 57 12.50 2.12 14.40
N PRO A 58 12.82 3.14 15.22
CA PRO A 58 13.31 4.45 14.71
C PRO A 58 14.62 4.38 13.91
N GLN A 59 15.39 3.31 14.08
CA GLN A 59 16.65 3.08 13.35
C GLN A 59 16.44 2.46 11.96
N ALA A 60 15.20 2.08 11.59
CA ALA A 60 14.91 1.45 10.30
C ALA A 60 14.81 2.49 9.17
N ASP A 61 15.12 2.04 7.97
CA ASP A 61 14.83 2.73 6.70
C ASP A 61 13.56 2.08 6.11
N VAL A 62 12.42 2.71 6.36
CA VAL A 62 11.11 2.16 6.04
C VAL A 62 10.69 2.55 4.64
N ALA A 63 10.11 1.60 3.92
CA ALA A 63 9.52 1.78 2.61
C ALA A 63 8.18 1.05 2.50
N VAL A 64 7.36 1.44 1.55
CA VAL A 64 6.05 0.84 1.26
C VAL A 64 6.04 0.33 -0.17
N LEU A 65 5.55 -0.89 -0.40
CA LEU A 65 5.28 -1.42 -1.74
C LEU A 65 3.78 -1.65 -1.87
N SER A 66 3.12 -0.93 -2.78
CA SER A 66 1.67 -1.00 -2.97
C SER A 66 1.27 -0.79 -4.43
N GLY A 67 0.02 -1.12 -4.76
CA GLY A 67 -0.54 -1.00 -6.10
C GLY A 67 -1.58 -2.09 -6.38
N PRO A 68 -2.07 -2.20 -7.61
CA PRO A 68 -2.99 -3.25 -8.05
C PRO A 68 -2.24 -4.60 -8.13
N SER A 69 -2.10 -5.28 -7.00
CA SER A 69 -1.29 -6.50 -6.84
C SER A 69 -2.10 -7.62 -6.17
N HIS A 70 -3.10 -8.12 -6.87
CA HIS A 70 -3.89 -9.26 -6.42
C HIS A 70 -2.99 -10.49 -6.24
N ALA A 71 -3.00 -11.10 -5.05
CA ALA A 71 -2.01 -12.10 -4.66
C ALA A 71 -2.01 -13.34 -5.58
N GLU A 72 -3.20 -13.78 -6.02
CA GLU A 72 -3.36 -14.92 -6.90
C GLU A 72 -2.76 -14.68 -8.29
N GLU A 73 -2.85 -13.45 -8.80
CA GLU A 73 -2.27 -13.08 -10.09
C GLU A 73 -0.75 -12.95 -10.00
N VAL A 74 -0.26 -12.29 -8.96
CA VAL A 74 1.18 -12.17 -8.69
C VAL A 74 1.79 -13.56 -8.52
N GLY A 75 1.15 -14.46 -7.75
CA GLY A 75 1.60 -15.83 -7.55
C GLY A 75 1.63 -16.68 -8.82
N LYS A 76 0.81 -16.34 -9.81
CA LYS A 76 0.80 -16.97 -11.16
C LYS A 76 1.72 -16.28 -12.15
N CYS A 77 2.53 -15.31 -11.72
CA CYS A 77 3.41 -14.51 -12.58
C CYS A 77 2.65 -13.76 -13.70
N ILE A 78 1.41 -13.38 -13.47
CA ILE A 78 0.64 -12.51 -14.38
C ILE A 78 1.24 -11.10 -14.32
N PRO A 79 1.38 -10.39 -15.47
CA PRO A 79 1.95 -9.06 -15.48
C PRO A 79 1.27 -8.11 -14.51
N THR A 80 2.05 -7.58 -13.58
CA THR A 80 1.60 -6.73 -12.47
C THR A 80 2.46 -5.48 -12.37
N THR A 81 1.88 -4.39 -11.95
CA THR A 81 2.58 -3.12 -11.76
C THR A 81 2.32 -2.57 -10.37
N CYS A 82 3.40 -2.24 -9.64
CA CYS A 82 3.35 -1.66 -8.31
C CYS A 82 4.18 -0.37 -8.21
N VAL A 83 4.09 0.27 -7.07
CA VAL A 83 4.89 1.45 -6.70
C VAL A 83 5.60 1.15 -5.40
N VAL A 84 6.89 1.50 -5.31
CA VAL A 84 7.63 1.56 -4.06
C VAL A 84 7.78 3.02 -3.63
N GLY A 85 7.38 3.31 -2.40
CA GLY A 85 7.56 4.59 -1.75
C GLY A 85 8.65 4.50 -0.67
N ALA A 86 9.52 5.50 -0.59
CA ALA A 86 10.52 5.64 0.45
C ALA A 86 10.87 7.10 0.67
N HIS A 87 11.41 7.44 1.86
CA HIS A 87 11.87 8.80 2.16
C HIS A 87 13.08 9.21 1.30
N SER A 88 13.97 8.28 1.00
CA SER A 88 15.10 8.53 0.13
C SER A 88 14.91 7.92 -1.26
N ARG A 89 15.34 8.67 -2.28
CA ARG A 89 15.35 8.17 -3.65
C ARG A 89 16.24 6.94 -3.81
N GLU A 90 17.37 6.94 -3.11
CA GLU A 90 18.33 5.81 -3.13
C GLU A 90 17.65 4.51 -2.67
N THR A 91 16.93 4.55 -1.54
CA THR A 91 16.20 3.38 -1.04
C THR A 91 15.08 2.97 -1.98
N ALA A 92 14.33 3.92 -2.54
CA ALA A 92 13.29 3.61 -3.51
C ALA A 92 13.85 2.91 -4.76
N GLU A 93 14.94 3.42 -5.35
CA GLU A 93 15.59 2.84 -6.53
C GLU A 93 16.24 1.48 -6.22
N TYR A 94 16.84 1.32 -5.05
CA TYR A 94 17.38 0.04 -4.59
C TYR A 94 16.29 -1.02 -4.52
N LEU A 95 15.18 -0.72 -3.84
CA LEU A 95 14.05 -1.63 -3.71
C LEU A 95 13.34 -1.88 -5.05
N GLN A 96 13.22 -0.85 -5.89
CA GLN A 96 12.72 -1.01 -7.25
C GLN A 96 13.50 -2.10 -8.00
N ASN A 97 14.83 -2.05 -7.96
CA ASN A 97 15.68 -3.03 -8.64
C ASN A 97 15.54 -4.45 -8.06
N ILE A 98 15.31 -4.57 -6.75
CA ILE A 98 15.13 -5.87 -6.09
C ILE A 98 13.78 -6.51 -6.45
N PHE A 99 12.70 -5.74 -6.44
CA PHE A 99 11.36 -6.27 -6.70
C PHE A 99 11.01 -6.36 -8.19
N MET A 100 11.68 -5.59 -9.05
CA MET A 100 11.38 -5.58 -10.49
C MET A 100 11.72 -6.91 -11.16
N SER A 101 10.82 -7.38 -12.03
CA SER A 101 11.05 -8.57 -12.86
C SER A 101 10.41 -8.37 -14.25
N LYS A 102 10.52 -9.38 -15.12
CA LYS A 102 9.89 -9.34 -16.45
C LYS A 102 8.37 -9.22 -16.40
N VAL A 103 7.75 -9.66 -15.31
CA VAL A 103 6.30 -9.66 -15.10
C VAL A 103 5.85 -8.78 -13.95
N PHE A 104 6.78 -8.16 -13.21
CA PHE A 104 6.48 -7.29 -12.08
C PHE A 104 7.18 -5.94 -12.26
N ARG A 105 6.43 -4.96 -12.75
CA ARG A 105 6.94 -3.61 -12.97
C ARG A 105 6.81 -2.79 -11.70
N VAL A 106 7.89 -2.11 -11.28
CA VAL A 106 7.89 -1.25 -10.08
C VAL A 106 8.25 0.17 -10.47
N TYR A 107 7.42 1.14 -10.05
CA TYR A 107 7.70 2.58 -10.12
C TYR A 107 8.10 3.09 -8.73
N THR A 108 8.65 4.30 -8.66
CA THR A 108 9.06 4.93 -7.39
C THR A 108 8.29 6.21 -7.13
N THR A 109 8.05 6.52 -5.85
CA THR A 109 7.46 7.78 -5.42
C THR A 109 8.01 8.20 -4.04
N PRO A 110 8.11 9.50 -3.73
CA PRO A 110 8.38 9.95 -2.36
C PRO A 110 7.12 10.00 -1.47
N ASP A 111 5.92 9.87 -2.04
CA ASP A 111 4.65 10.02 -1.33
C ASP A 111 4.17 8.70 -0.72
N MET A 112 4.83 8.25 0.34
CA MET A 112 4.42 7.06 1.09
C MET A 112 3.03 7.24 1.69
N LEU A 113 2.76 8.42 2.26
CA LEU A 113 1.47 8.72 2.90
C LEU A 113 0.29 8.58 1.92
N GLY A 114 0.38 9.19 0.75
CA GLY A 114 -0.67 9.09 -0.27
C GLY A 114 -0.88 7.67 -0.76
N MET A 115 0.21 6.90 -0.94
CA MET A 115 0.14 5.47 -1.29
C MET A 115 -0.65 4.65 -0.26
N GLU A 116 -0.32 4.82 1.02
CA GLU A 116 -0.93 4.05 2.11
C GLU A 116 -2.38 4.43 2.31
N LEU A 117 -2.71 5.73 2.26
CA LEU A 117 -4.09 6.23 2.36
C LEU A 117 -4.95 5.73 1.20
N GLY A 118 -4.45 5.76 -0.03
CA GLY A 118 -5.13 5.19 -1.18
C GLY A 118 -5.48 3.73 -0.98
N GLY A 119 -4.49 2.92 -0.57
CA GLY A 119 -4.66 1.50 -0.29
C GLY A 119 -5.57 1.18 0.90
N ALA A 120 -5.54 1.99 1.95
CA ALA A 120 -6.37 1.77 3.14
C ALA A 120 -7.84 2.14 2.90
N LEU A 121 -8.10 3.29 2.25
CA LEU A 121 -9.45 3.83 2.11
C LEU A 121 -10.26 3.16 0.99
N LYS A 122 -9.61 2.56 0.00
CA LYS A 122 -10.30 1.91 -1.14
C LYS A 122 -11.31 0.84 -0.71
N ASN A 123 -11.05 0.13 0.37
CA ASN A 123 -11.89 -0.98 0.82
C ASN A 123 -13.32 -0.55 1.17
N VAL A 124 -13.52 0.70 1.61
CA VAL A 124 -14.84 1.28 1.85
C VAL A 124 -15.64 1.36 0.55
N ILE A 125 -15.00 1.81 -0.52
CA ILE A 125 -15.63 1.93 -1.85
C ILE A 125 -15.84 0.56 -2.47
N ALA A 126 -14.87 -0.36 -2.32
CA ALA A 126 -14.99 -1.72 -2.81
C ALA A 126 -16.16 -2.48 -2.15
N LEU A 127 -16.38 -2.29 -0.86
CA LEU A 127 -17.54 -2.85 -0.15
C LEU A 127 -18.85 -2.31 -0.73
N ALA A 128 -18.93 -0.99 -0.98
CA ALA A 128 -20.11 -0.38 -1.60
C ALA A 128 -20.34 -0.89 -3.04
N ALA A 129 -19.27 -1.10 -3.81
CA ALA A 129 -19.36 -1.68 -5.14
C ALA A 129 -19.90 -3.11 -5.10
N GLY A 130 -19.39 -3.94 -4.17
CA GLY A 130 -19.90 -5.30 -3.97
C GLY A 130 -21.37 -5.34 -3.54
N MET A 131 -21.81 -4.41 -2.69
CA MET A 131 -23.23 -4.27 -2.35
C MET A 131 -24.08 -3.91 -3.56
N ALA A 132 -23.61 -3.01 -4.41
CA ALA A 132 -24.31 -2.63 -5.65
C ALA A 132 -24.42 -3.81 -6.63
N ASP A 133 -23.37 -4.61 -6.76
CA ASP A 133 -23.38 -5.83 -7.56
C ASP A 133 -24.39 -6.86 -7.01
N GLY A 134 -24.39 -7.07 -5.69
CA GLY A 134 -25.34 -7.98 -5.04
C GLY A 134 -26.80 -7.55 -5.16
N LEU A 135 -27.07 -6.25 -5.33
CA LEU A 135 -28.39 -5.69 -5.62
C LEU A 135 -28.74 -5.71 -7.11
N GLY A 136 -27.87 -6.20 -7.97
CA GLY A 136 -28.08 -6.25 -9.41
C GLY A 136 -27.94 -4.90 -10.13
N TYR A 137 -27.25 -3.94 -9.54
CA TYR A 137 -26.93 -2.67 -10.19
C TYR A 137 -25.83 -2.90 -11.22
N GLY A 138 -25.96 -2.24 -12.37
CA GLY A 138 -25.05 -2.46 -13.50
C GLY A 138 -23.77 -1.61 -13.46
N ASP A 139 -23.00 -1.72 -14.54
CA ASP A 139 -21.68 -1.10 -14.70
C ASP A 139 -21.69 0.43 -14.57
N ASN A 140 -22.78 1.09 -14.95
CA ASN A 140 -22.92 2.54 -14.75
C ASN A 140 -22.87 2.94 -13.28
N THR A 141 -23.52 2.17 -12.39
CA THR A 141 -23.47 2.40 -10.95
C THR A 141 -22.08 2.13 -10.40
N LYS A 142 -21.43 1.04 -10.81
CA LYS A 142 -20.06 0.71 -10.41
C LYS A 142 -19.08 1.79 -10.84
N ALA A 143 -19.16 2.26 -12.09
CA ALA A 143 -18.34 3.35 -12.61
C ALA A 143 -18.54 4.65 -11.81
N ALA A 144 -19.80 5.00 -11.48
CA ALA A 144 -20.10 6.16 -10.65
C ALA A 144 -19.51 6.04 -9.23
N LEU A 145 -19.65 4.87 -8.59
CA LEU A 145 -19.06 4.59 -7.27
C LEU A 145 -17.54 4.73 -7.27
N ILE A 146 -16.85 4.14 -8.26
CA ILE A 146 -15.40 4.23 -8.40
C ILE A 146 -14.99 5.70 -8.60
N THR A 147 -15.63 6.41 -9.54
CA THR A 147 -15.29 7.81 -9.86
C THR A 147 -15.53 8.74 -8.68
N ARG A 148 -16.64 8.59 -7.98
CA ARG A 148 -16.94 9.40 -6.79
C ARG A 148 -16.07 8.97 -5.60
N GLY A 149 -15.85 7.67 -5.46
CA GLY A 149 -15.03 7.11 -4.39
C GLY A 149 -13.58 7.61 -4.44
N ILE A 150 -12.93 7.59 -5.61
CA ILE A 150 -11.56 8.11 -5.71
C ILE A 150 -11.49 9.60 -5.43
N ALA A 151 -12.51 10.38 -5.81
CA ALA A 151 -12.56 11.81 -5.49
C ALA A 151 -12.66 12.07 -3.98
N GLU A 152 -13.40 11.23 -3.24
CA GLU A 152 -13.48 11.32 -1.78
C GLU A 152 -12.15 10.90 -1.11
N ILE A 153 -11.56 9.80 -1.57
CA ILE A 153 -10.25 9.31 -1.09
C ILE A 153 -9.17 10.38 -1.31
N ALA A 154 -9.10 10.96 -2.52
CA ALA A 154 -8.14 12.01 -2.85
C ALA A 154 -8.34 13.26 -1.99
N ARG A 155 -9.59 13.69 -1.79
CA ARG A 155 -9.88 14.87 -0.95
C ARG A 155 -9.40 14.68 0.49
N LEU A 156 -9.65 13.52 1.09
CA LEU A 156 -9.19 13.21 2.43
C LEU A 156 -7.66 13.08 2.45
N GLY A 157 -7.08 12.32 1.53
CA GLY A 157 -5.65 12.06 1.50
C GLY A 157 -4.81 13.33 1.25
N ILE A 158 -5.25 14.23 0.37
CA ILE A 158 -4.62 15.54 0.14
C ILE A 158 -4.70 16.41 1.41
N LYS A 159 -5.84 16.37 2.10
CA LYS A 159 -5.99 17.11 3.38
C LYS A 159 -5.06 16.58 4.46
N MET A 160 -4.70 15.31 4.42
CA MET A 160 -3.75 14.68 5.33
C MET A 160 -2.28 14.87 4.91
N GLY A 161 -2.00 15.45 3.73
CA GLY A 161 -0.65 15.76 3.25
C GLY A 161 -0.17 14.90 2.07
N GLY A 162 -0.99 14.01 1.54
CA GLY A 162 -0.67 13.23 0.34
C GLY A 162 -0.66 14.08 -0.93
N ILE A 163 0.09 13.65 -1.93
CA ILE A 163 0.23 14.32 -3.22
C ILE A 163 -0.95 13.96 -4.13
N PRO A 164 -1.63 14.92 -4.77
CA PRO A 164 -2.82 14.66 -5.59
C PRO A 164 -2.62 13.58 -6.67
N GLU A 165 -1.48 13.59 -7.35
CA GLU A 165 -1.15 12.67 -8.44
C GLU A 165 -1.09 11.21 -7.98
N THR A 166 -0.75 10.96 -6.72
CA THR A 166 -0.69 9.60 -6.14
C THR A 166 -2.06 8.92 -6.16
N PHE A 167 -3.13 9.68 -5.89
CA PHE A 167 -4.49 9.13 -5.84
C PHE A 167 -5.05 8.81 -7.22
N TYR A 168 -4.55 9.45 -8.28
CA TYR A 168 -4.90 9.16 -9.68
C TYR A 168 -3.94 8.15 -10.33
N GLY A 169 -2.97 7.65 -9.57
CA GLY A 169 -1.98 6.66 -9.96
C GLY A 169 -2.37 5.21 -9.58
N LEU A 170 -1.36 4.35 -9.62
CA LEU A 170 -1.51 2.90 -9.38
C LEU A 170 -2.00 2.59 -7.97
N THR A 171 -1.52 3.31 -6.96
CA THR A 171 -1.85 3.07 -5.54
C THR A 171 -3.17 3.71 -5.10
N GLY A 172 -3.75 4.57 -5.93
CA GLY A 172 -5.07 5.15 -5.76
C GLY A 172 -6.11 4.47 -6.65
N ILE A 173 -6.40 5.09 -7.80
CA ILE A 173 -7.45 4.60 -8.71
C ILE A 173 -7.15 3.21 -9.28
N GLY A 174 -5.89 2.88 -9.56
CA GLY A 174 -5.51 1.56 -10.08
C GLY A 174 -5.88 0.43 -9.12
N ASP A 175 -5.49 0.56 -7.85
CA ASP A 175 -5.79 -0.42 -6.81
C ASP A 175 -7.30 -0.44 -6.44
N LEU A 176 -7.99 0.71 -6.52
CA LEU A 176 -9.43 0.78 -6.33
C LEU A 176 -10.18 0.01 -7.42
N ILE A 177 -9.83 0.21 -8.70
CA ILE A 177 -10.49 -0.45 -9.83
C ILE A 177 -10.36 -1.97 -9.71
N VAL A 178 -9.15 -2.50 -9.51
CA VAL A 178 -8.94 -3.95 -9.40
C VAL A 178 -9.72 -4.54 -8.24
N THR A 179 -9.81 -3.83 -7.12
CA THR A 179 -10.53 -4.31 -5.94
C THR A 179 -12.06 -4.29 -6.15
N CYS A 180 -12.60 -3.29 -6.85
CA CYS A 180 -14.04 -3.24 -7.19
C CYS A 180 -14.42 -4.21 -8.31
N ALA A 181 -13.48 -4.66 -9.14
CA ALA A 181 -13.72 -5.59 -10.24
C ALA A 181 -13.45 -7.06 -9.86
N SER A 182 -12.79 -7.32 -8.74
CA SER A 182 -12.54 -8.69 -8.26
C SER A 182 -13.85 -9.33 -7.77
N VAL A 183 -14.13 -10.54 -8.23
CA VAL A 183 -15.31 -11.35 -7.83
C VAL A 183 -14.85 -12.45 -6.90
#